data_824cf96d5c75ccebdacb6ce2bdf0226a
#
_entry.id   824cf96d5c75ccebdacb6ce2bdf0226a
#
_cell.length_a   1.000
_cell.length_b   1.000
_cell.length_c   1.000
_cell.angle_alpha   90.00
_cell.angle_beta   90.00
_cell.angle_gamma   90.00
#
_symmetry.space_group_name_H-M   'P 1'
#
loop_
_entity.id
_entity.type
_entity.pdbx_description
1 polymer ?
#
loop_
_entity_poly.entity_id
_entity_poly.type
_entity_poly.pdbx_seq_one_letter_code
_entity_poly.pdbx_strand_id
1 'polypeptide(L)'
;GGCAGNIAFNLKLLESDGHAMGAVGHDFGPYRDWMIANGMSLKFVRVMEDEYTAQAYITTDLDANQLTAFHPGAMNQSWRLEIPGNAGIRIGVLAPDGREGMIAHAAQFARAGIPFVFDPGQAMTLFGREELESFIDQASWVAVNDYEAQLLQERTGLSTSGIAARVKSYVVTKGSEGSVVHTAGRRFDIPAVRAAQVVDPTGCGDAYRAGLIYGLACGMDWDTTGRVASLMGAIKIATVGTQHHRFTLDEFKERFHDAFDYRLD
;
A
#
# COMPACT_ATOMS: atom_id res chain seq x y z
N GLY A 1 0.90 10.23 -7.82
CA GLY A 1 -0.04 9.09 -7.94
C GLY A 1 0.67 7.75 -7.96
N GLY A 2 -0.13 6.69 -8.12
CA GLY A 2 0.35 5.32 -8.01
C GLY A 2 0.57 4.88 -6.56
N CYS A 3 0.42 3.57 -6.28
CA CYS A 3 0.45 3.05 -4.90
C CYS A 3 1.73 3.44 -4.16
N ALA A 4 2.90 3.25 -4.77
CA ALA A 4 4.19 3.59 -4.14
C ALA A 4 4.30 5.09 -3.78
N GLY A 5 3.90 5.98 -4.71
CA GLY A 5 3.88 7.43 -4.46
C GLY A 5 2.89 7.83 -3.39
N ASN A 6 1.69 7.22 -3.38
CA ASN A 6 0.65 7.51 -2.39
C ASN A 6 1.07 7.03 -0.99
N ILE A 7 1.63 5.83 -0.87
CA ILE A 7 2.14 5.28 0.40
C ILE A 7 3.27 6.14 0.93
N ALA A 8 4.27 6.48 0.09
CA ALA A 8 5.39 7.33 0.49
C ALA A 8 4.94 8.72 0.95
N PHE A 9 3.96 9.33 0.27
CA PHE A 9 3.36 10.59 0.68
C PHE A 9 2.71 10.50 2.07
N ASN A 10 1.91 9.48 2.32
CA ASN A 10 1.26 9.27 3.61
C ASN A 10 2.27 9.00 4.73
N LEU A 11 3.33 8.22 4.47
CA LEU A 11 4.42 8.02 5.41
C LEU A 11 5.15 9.32 5.73
N LYS A 12 5.33 10.21 4.74
CA LYS A 12 5.91 11.54 4.97
C LYS A 12 5.07 12.39 5.90
N LEU A 13 3.73 12.34 5.79
CA LEU A 13 2.84 13.04 6.73
C LEU A 13 2.93 12.50 8.16
N LEU A 14 3.23 11.21 8.31
CA LEU A 14 3.51 10.56 9.61
C LEU A 14 4.97 10.77 10.08
N GLU A 15 5.73 11.67 9.45
CA GLU A 15 7.14 11.94 9.73
C GLU A 15 8.03 10.69 9.64
N SER A 16 7.63 9.72 8.83
CA SER A 16 8.37 8.49 8.58
C SER A 16 9.14 8.56 7.26
N ASP A 17 10.30 7.90 7.22
CA ASP A 17 11.17 7.89 6.04
C ASP A 17 10.70 6.84 5.01
N GLY A 18 9.68 7.22 4.25
CA GLY A 18 9.08 6.41 3.20
C GLY A 18 9.64 6.75 1.82
N HIS A 19 10.09 5.73 1.07
CA HIS A 19 10.61 5.89 -0.29
C HIS A 19 9.74 5.17 -1.31
N ALA A 20 9.30 5.91 -2.35
CA ALA A 20 8.73 5.29 -3.52
C ALA A 20 9.85 4.69 -4.38
N MET A 21 9.68 3.44 -4.82
CA MET A 21 10.51 2.79 -5.82
C MET A 21 9.66 2.50 -7.05
N GLY A 22 10.12 2.89 -8.23
CA GLY A 22 9.37 2.66 -9.45
C GLY A 22 10.07 3.18 -10.70
N ALA A 23 9.65 2.66 -11.85
CA ALA A 23 10.06 3.14 -13.17
C ALA A 23 9.03 4.14 -13.69
N VAL A 24 9.50 5.27 -14.19
CA VAL A 24 8.69 6.37 -14.74
C VAL A 24 9.21 6.74 -16.13
N GLY A 25 8.40 7.39 -16.94
CA GLY A 25 8.78 7.82 -18.28
C GLY A 25 9.33 9.25 -18.32
N HIS A 26 9.68 9.69 -19.55
CA HIS A 26 10.20 11.03 -19.84
C HIS A 26 9.22 12.16 -19.45
N ASP A 27 7.94 11.86 -19.33
CA ASP A 27 6.86 12.78 -18.92
C ASP A 27 6.71 12.96 -17.41
N PHE A 28 7.58 12.36 -16.61
CA PHE A 28 7.53 12.39 -15.14
C PHE A 28 7.79 13.79 -14.53
N GLY A 29 8.33 14.73 -15.30
CA GLY A 29 8.77 16.05 -14.83
C GLY A 29 7.81 16.76 -13.88
N PRO A 30 6.54 16.99 -14.23
CA PRO A 30 5.59 17.70 -13.37
C PRO A 30 5.36 16.99 -12.01
N TYR A 31 5.29 15.67 -12.00
CA TYR A 31 5.12 14.91 -10.76
C TYR A 31 6.41 14.84 -9.94
N ARG A 32 7.56 14.77 -10.58
CA ARG A 32 8.88 14.90 -9.93
C ARG A 32 8.97 16.22 -9.14
N ASP A 33 8.62 17.32 -9.77
CA ASP A 33 8.72 18.65 -9.17
C ASP A 33 7.75 18.78 -7.98
N TRP A 34 6.56 18.19 -8.12
CA TRP A 34 5.59 18.11 -7.04
C TRP A 34 6.10 17.25 -5.87
N MET A 35 6.71 16.09 -6.12
CA MET A 35 7.31 15.23 -5.09
C MET A 35 8.41 15.97 -4.32
N ILE A 36 9.30 16.66 -5.03
CA ILE A 36 10.37 17.46 -4.43
C ILE A 36 9.79 18.57 -3.55
N ALA A 37 8.81 19.32 -4.05
CA ALA A 37 8.15 20.39 -3.31
C ALA A 37 7.46 19.90 -2.02
N ASN A 38 7.03 18.64 -1.97
CA ASN A 38 6.46 17.98 -0.80
C ASN A 38 7.47 17.19 0.04
N GLY A 39 8.77 17.35 -0.22
CA GLY A 39 9.84 16.70 0.54
C GLY A 39 9.89 15.19 0.41
N MET A 40 9.35 14.64 -0.69
CA MET A 40 9.39 13.22 -0.99
C MET A 40 10.69 12.83 -1.69
N SER A 41 11.23 11.68 -1.34
CA SER A 41 12.48 11.18 -1.91
C SER A 41 12.28 10.58 -3.30
N LEU A 42 13.19 10.90 -4.21
CA LEU A 42 13.28 10.30 -5.54
C LEU A 42 14.39 9.25 -5.66
N LYS A 43 15.02 8.88 -4.55
CA LYS A 43 16.23 8.05 -4.51
C LYS A 43 16.12 6.74 -5.29
N PHE A 44 14.94 6.13 -5.33
CA PHE A 44 14.68 4.84 -5.99
C PHE A 44 13.73 4.97 -7.18
N VAL A 45 13.48 6.19 -7.66
CA VAL A 45 12.72 6.43 -8.89
C VAL A 45 13.68 6.48 -10.07
N ARG A 46 13.41 5.70 -11.12
CA ARG A 46 14.23 5.65 -12.33
C ARG A 46 13.42 6.08 -13.55
N VAL A 47 13.99 7.02 -14.30
CA VAL A 47 13.41 7.47 -15.58
C VAL A 47 13.83 6.52 -16.70
N MET A 48 12.85 6.07 -17.49
CA MET A 48 13.00 5.32 -18.73
C MET A 48 12.71 6.29 -19.88
N GLU A 49 13.74 6.79 -20.53
CA GLU A 49 13.64 7.91 -21.48
C GLU A 49 12.81 7.58 -22.74
N ASP A 50 12.72 6.29 -23.10
CA ASP A 50 12.00 5.83 -24.28
C ASP A 50 10.52 5.46 -23.97
N GLU A 51 10.05 5.71 -22.74
CA GLU A 51 8.73 5.31 -22.28
C GLU A 51 7.94 6.50 -21.73
N TYR A 52 6.62 6.36 -21.68
CA TYR A 52 5.74 7.20 -20.86
C TYR A 52 5.58 6.61 -19.46
N THR A 53 5.32 7.46 -18.47
CA THR A 53 4.90 7.01 -17.14
C THR A 53 3.58 6.25 -17.24
N ALA A 54 3.37 5.27 -16.36
CA ALA A 54 2.10 4.53 -16.26
C ALA A 54 0.91 5.50 -16.07
N GLN A 55 -0.17 5.27 -16.82
CA GLN A 55 -1.34 6.14 -16.84
C GLN A 55 -2.63 5.32 -16.72
N ALA A 56 -3.53 5.79 -15.84
CA ALA A 56 -4.88 5.26 -15.72
C ALA A 56 -5.89 6.33 -16.18
N TYR A 57 -6.72 5.99 -17.16
CA TYR A 57 -7.83 6.81 -17.62
C TYR A 57 -9.12 6.20 -17.11
N ILE A 58 -9.75 6.86 -16.13
CA ILE A 58 -10.95 6.38 -15.46
C ILE A 58 -12.13 7.22 -15.91
N THR A 59 -13.08 6.58 -16.61
CA THR A 59 -14.35 7.19 -16.98
C THR A 59 -15.42 6.68 -16.03
N THR A 60 -16.13 7.60 -15.37
CA THR A 60 -17.21 7.27 -14.44
C THR A 60 -18.53 7.76 -15.03
N ASP A 61 -19.55 6.90 -15.09
CA ASP A 61 -20.90 7.28 -15.52
C ASP A 61 -21.72 7.89 -14.35
N LEU A 62 -22.98 8.29 -14.64
CA LEU A 62 -23.86 8.89 -13.64
C LEU A 62 -24.32 7.92 -12.54
N ASP A 63 -24.20 6.61 -12.80
CA ASP A 63 -24.53 5.54 -11.85
C ASP A 63 -23.29 5.06 -11.07
N ALA A 64 -22.18 5.84 -11.15
CA ALA A 64 -20.89 5.54 -10.52
C ALA A 64 -20.19 4.27 -11.00
N ASN A 65 -20.58 3.70 -12.15
CA ASN A 65 -19.81 2.64 -12.79
C ASN A 65 -18.53 3.20 -13.41
N GLN A 66 -17.43 2.48 -13.27
CA GLN A 66 -16.13 2.92 -13.77
C GLN A 66 -15.60 2.01 -14.86
N LEU A 67 -15.17 2.61 -15.97
CA LEU A 67 -14.35 1.97 -16.98
C LEU A 67 -12.93 2.53 -16.88
N THR A 68 -11.95 1.65 -16.65
CA THR A 68 -10.54 2.03 -16.56
C THR A 68 -9.77 1.53 -17.77
N ALA A 69 -9.18 2.44 -18.54
CA ALA A 69 -8.15 2.12 -19.51
C ALA A 69 -6.78 2.39 -18.89
N PHE A 70 -5.92 1.37 -18.85
CA PHE A 70 -4.61 1.46 -18.22
C PHE A 70 -3.49 1.25 -19.23
N HIS A 71 -2.56 2.20 -19.28
CA HIS A 71 -1.32 2.13 -20.05
C HIS A 71 -0.16 1.93 -19.09
N PRO A 72 0.52 0.78 -19.08
CA PRO A 72 1.58 0.48 -18.11
C PRO A 72 2.88 1.26 -18.34
N GLY A 73 3.23 1.58 -19.59
CA GLY A 73 4.44 2.33 -19.93
C GLY A 73 5.68 1.80 -19.23
N ALA A 74 6.46 2.72 -18.68
CA ALA A 74 7.71 2.44 -17.97
C ALA A 74 7.56 1.45 -16.80
N MET A 75 6.36 1.30 -16.22
CA MET A 75 6.09 0.33 -15.15
C MET A 75 6.44 -1.11 -15.58
N ASN A 76 6.28 -1.46 -16.86
CA ASN A 76 6.68 -2.77 -17.38
C ASN A 76 8.18 -3.03 -17.33
N GLN A 77 8.98 -2.00 -17.08
CA GLN A 77 10.44 -2.11 -16.96
C GLN A 77 10.94 -2.05 -15.50
N SER A 78 10.03 -2.09 -14.53
CA SER A 78 10.36 -2.01 -13.10
C SER A 78 11.32 -3.11 -12.64
N TRP A 79 11.33 -4.26 -13.29
CA TRP A 79 12.28 -5.36 -13.05
C TRP A 79 13.76 -4.96 -13.19
N ARG A 80 14.06 -3.83 -13.86
CA ARG A 80 15.41 -3.25 -13.99
C ARG A 80 15.88 -2.52 -12.74
N LEU A 81 14.99 -2.30 -11.78
CA LEU A 81 15.34 -1.67 -10.51
C LEU A 81 15.82 -2.74 -9.54
N GLU A 82 16.83 -2.39 -8.77
CA GLU A 82 17.38 -3.27 -7.76
C GLU A 82 17.09 -2.72 -6.35
N ILE A 83 16.67 -3.60 -5.47
CA ILE A 83 16.50 -3.27 -4.05
C ILE A 83 17.88 -3.31 -3.40
N PRO A 84 18.39 -2.15 -2.91
CA PRO A 84 19.72 -2.12 -2.32
C PRO A 84 19.71 -2.76 -0.93
N GLY A 85 20.23 -3.97 -0.82
CA GLY A 85 20.25 -4.75 0.43
C GLY A 85 20.99 -4.08 1.59
N ASN A 86 21.84 -3.08 1.32
CA ASN A 86 22.61 -2.34 2.32
C ASN A 86 22.05 -0.94 2.62
N ALA A 87 20.86 -0.59 2.14
CA ALA A 87 20.27 0.75 2.31
C ALA A 87 19.57 0.97 3.67
N GLY A 88 19.61 0.02 4.58
CA GLY A 88 18.94 0.12 5.89
C GLY A 88 17.41 0.03 5.80
N ILE A 89 16.88 -0.61 4.75
CA ILE A 89 15.44 -0.79 4.57
C ILE A 89 14.92 -1.71 5.67
N ARG A 90 13.99 -1.21 6.48
CA ARG A 90 13.38 -1.98 7.57
C ARG A 90 12.18 -2.79 7.12
N ILE A 91 11.37 -2.25 6.21
CA ILE A 91 10.16 -2.88 5.68
C ILE A 91 10.02 -2.51 4.22
N GLY A 92 9.78 -3.49 3.36
CA GLY A 92 9.38 -3.30 1.97
C GLY A 92 7.87 -3.36 1.80
N VAL A 93 7.39 -2.86 0.66
CA VAL A 93 6.01 -3.07 0.18
C VAL A 93 6.09 -3.51 -1.26
N LEU A 94 5.52 -4.66 -1.55
CA LEU A 94 5.32 -5.16 -2.90
C LEU A 94 3.87 -4.83 -3.31
N ALA A 95 3.70 -3.62 -3.84
CA ALA A 95 2.44 -3.10 -4.35
C ALA A 95 2.25 -3.45 -5.84
N PRO A 96 1.06 -3.22 -6.44
CA PRO A 96 0.83 -3.47 -7.85
C PRO A 96 1.86 -2.82 -8.76
N ASP A 97 2.52 -3.61 -9.59
CA ASP A 97 3.57 -3.21 -10.51
C ASP A 97 3.60 -4.14 -11.74
N GLY A 98 4.53 -3.95 -12.65
CA GLY A 98 4.79 -4.87 -13.76
C GLY A 98 5.09 -6.29 -13.26
N ARG A 99 4.57 -7.29 -13.98
CA ARG A 99 4.64 -8.70 -13.59
C ARG A 99 6.05 -9.16 -13.22
N GLU A 100 7.00 -8.92 -14.11
CA GLU A 100 8.42 -9.29 -13.95
C GLU A 100 9.06 -8.53 -12.79
N GLY A 101 8.67 -7.26 -12.60
CA GLY A 101 9.12 -6.43 -11.49
C GLY A 101 8.67 -7.00 -10.14
N MET A 102 7.41 -7.36 -9.99
CA MET A 102 6.90 -7.94 -8.76
C MET A 102 7.62 -9.25 -8.41
N ILE A 103 7.83 -10.14 -9.38
CA ILE A 103 8.59 -11.40 -9.17
C ILE A 103 10.02 -11.11 -8.75
N ALA A 104 10.70 -10.22 -9.46
CA ALA A 104 12.10 -9.88 -9.18
C ALA A 104 12.26 -9.24 -7.80
N HIS A 105 11.40 -8.29 -7.44
CA HIS A 105 11.47 -7.55 -6.20
C HIS A 105 11.12 -8.42 -4.99
N ALA A 106 10.13 -9.32 -5.09
CA ALA A 106 9.86 -10.30 -4.03
C ALA A 106 11.09 -11.14 -3.71
N ALA A 107 11.72 -11.70 -4.76
CA ALA A 107 12.93 -12.49 -4.62
C ALA A 107 14.13 -11.67 -4.08
N GLN A 108 14.22 -10.38 -4.42
CA GLN A 108 15.26 -9.49 -3.90
C GLN A 108 15.05 -9.18 -2.41
N PHE A 109 13.82 -8.89 -1.97
CA PHE A 109 13.48 -8.70 -0.56
C PHE A 109 13.83 -9.96 0.24
N ALA A 110 13.39 -11.13 -0.23
CA ALA A 110 13.65 -12.40 0.44
C ALA A 110 15.16 -12.69 0.57
N ARG A 111 15.95 -12.51 -0.50
CA ARG A 111 17.41 -12.70 -0.49
C ARG A 111 18.14 -11.74 0.43
N ALA A 112 17.65 -10.49 0.52
CA ALA A 112 18.23 -9.47 1.39
C ALA A 112 17.79 -9.61 2.85
N GLY A 113 16.87 -10.53 3.16
CA GLY A 113 16.28 -10.67 4.50
C GLY A 113 15.44 -9.46 4.93
N ILE A 114 14.94 -8.68 3.97
CA ILE A 114 14.10 -7.52 4.22
C ILE A 114 12.65 -7.99 4.32
N PRO A 115 11.97 -7.83 5.48
CA PRO A 115 10.58 -8.18 5.60
C PRO A 115 9.72 -7.24 4.73
N PHE A 116 8.70 -7.79 4.06
CA PHE A 116 7.84 -6.98 3.22
C PHE A 116 6.35 -7.33 3.34
N VAL A 117 5.52 -6.35 3.03
CA VAL A 117 4.07 -6.49 2.87
C VAL A 117 3.80 -6.83 1.41
N PHE A 118 3.11 -7.93 1.16
CA PHE A 118 2.54 -8.27 -0.14
C PHE A 118 1.15 -7.66 -0.27
N ASP A 119 1.01 -6.70 -1.16
CA ASP A 119 -0.23 -5.98 -1.50
C ASP A 119 -0.48 -6.12 -3.00
N PRO A 120 -1.03 -7.25 -3.47
CA PRO A 120 -1.13 -7.53 -4.90
C PRO A 120 -2.09 -6.61 -5.63
N GLY A 121 -3.12 -6.09 -4.96
CA GLY A 121 -4.13 -5.25 -5.57
C GLY A 121 -4.67 -5.84 -6.87
N GLN A 122 -4.93 -5.00 -7.83
CA GLN A 122 -5.42 -5.39 -9.16
C GLN A 122 -4.39 -6.19 -10.00
N ALA A 123 -3.09 -6.15 -9.66
CA ALA A 123 -2.07 -6.95 -10.34
C ALA A 123 -2.21 -8.47 -10.07
N MET A 124 -3.02 -8.87 -9.09
CA MET A 124 -3.26 -10.28 -8.77
C MET A 124 -3.70 -11.10 -9.99
N THR A 125 -4.40 -10.48 -10.94
CA THR A 125 -4.88 -11.13 -12.16
C THR A 125 -3.75 -11.56 -13.11
N LEU A 126 -2.55 -11.00 -12.97
CA LEU A 126 -1.37 -11.29 -13.78
C LEU A 126 -0.67 -12.60 -13.39
N PHE A 127 -1.02 -13.20 -12.23
CA PHE A 127 -0.27 -14.30 -11.64
C PHE A 127 -1.10 -15.59 -11.56
N GLY A 128 -0.44 -16.71 -11.78
CA GLY A 128 -0.98 -18.04 -11.55
C GLY A 128 -0.92 -18.42 -10.06
N ARG A 129 -1.50 -19.59 -9.76
CA ARG A 129 -1.56 -20.13 -8.39
C ARG A 129 -0.19 -20.23 -7.72
N GLU A 130 0.76 -20.86 -8.39
CA GLU A 130 2.09 -21.12 -7.87
C GLU A 130 2.86 -19.81 -7.56
N GLU A 131 2.68 -18.78 -8.40
CA GLU A 131 3.30 -17.48 -8.20
C GLU A 131 2.69 -16.73 -7.00
N LEU A 132 1.35 -16.76 -6.88
CA LEU A 132 0.67 -16.15 -5.72
C LEU A 132 1.06 -16.85 -4.42
N GLU A 133 1.14 -18.17 -4.41
CA GLU A 133 1.62 -18.93 -3.24
C GLU A 133 3.09 -18.59 -2.93
N SER A 134 3.93 -18.44 -3.94
CA SER A 134 5.33 -18.04 -3.78
C SER A 134 5.47 -16.63 -3.18
N PHE A 135 4.63 -15.67 -3.58
CA PHE A 135 4.62 -14.35 -2.96
C PHE A 135 4.21 -14.41 -1.49
N ILE A 136 3.17 -15.19 -1.16
CA ILE A 136 2.74 -15.39 0.22
C ILE A 136 3.87 -15.98 1.06
N ASP A 137 4.55 -17.01 0.56
CA ASP A 137 5.63 -17.69 1.28
C ASP A 137 6.88 -16.81 1.51
N GLN A 138 7.13 -15.85 0.61
CA GLN A 138 8.23 -14.89 0.73
C GLN A 138 7.87 -13.68 1.59
N ALA A 139 6.58 -13.32 1.68
CA ALA A 139 6.12 -12.13 2.39
C ALA A 139 6.14 -12.32 3.90
N SER A 140 6.39 -11.23 4.63
CA SER A 140 6.17 -11.20 6.08
C SER A 140 4.71 -10.93 6.44
N TRP A 141 4.03 -10.14 5.63
CA TRP A 141 2.63 -9.76 5.80
C TRP A 141 1.92 -9.75 4.46
N VAL A 142 0.62 -10.04 4.47
CA VAL A 142 -0.26 -9.87 3.31
C VAL A 142 -1.32 -8.86 3.69
N ALA A 143 -1.57 -7.87 2.83
CA ALA A 143 -2.60 -6.86 3.03
C ALA A 143 -3.43 -6.70 1.77
N VAL A 144 -4.74 -6.93 1.87
CA VAL A 144 -5.71 -6.92 0.76
C VAL A 144 -7.02 -6.30 1.20
N ASN A 145 -7.90 -5.95 0.26
CA ASN A 145 -9.29 -5.67 0.59
C ASN A 145 -10.12 -6.98 0.57
N ASP A 146 -11.40 -6.91 0.92
CA ASP A 146 -12.31 -8.06 1.00
C ASP A 146 -12.49 -8.76 -0.35
N TYR A 147 -12.63 -8.01 -1.44
CA TYR A 147 -12.71 -8.56 -2.80
C TYR A 147 -11.40 -9.26 -3.20
N GLU A 148 -10.27 -8.61 -2.95
CA GLU A 148 -8.94 -9.17 -3.20
C GLU A 148 -8.68 -10.42 -2.33
N ALA A 149 -9.17 -10.42 -1.09
CA ALA A 149 -9.07 -11.57 -0.20
C ALA A 149 -9.82 -12.78 -0.76
N GLN A 150 -11.04 -12.58 -1.26
CA GLN A 150 -11.80 -13.64 -1.92
C GLN A 150 -11.07 -14.14 -3.16
N LEU A 151 -10.63 -13.24 -4.04
CA LEU A 151 -9.92 -13.59 -5.26
C LEU A 151 -8.62 -14.36 -4.97
N LEU A 152 -7.85 -13.95 -3.94
CA LEU A 152 -6.62 -14.63 -3.54
C LEU A 152 -6.90 -16.07 -3.08
N GLN A 153 -7.97 -16.26 -2.29
CA GLN A 153 -8.40 -17.58 -1.84
C GLN A 153 -8.87 -18.47 -3.02
N GLU A 154 -9.66 -17.93 -3.93
CA GLU A 154 -10.12 -18.65 -5.14
C GLU A 154 -8.94 -19.09 -6.02
N ARG A 155 -7.97 -18.19 -6.26
CA ARG A 155 -6.83 -18.47 -7.12
C ARG A 155 -5.82 -19.44 -6.51
N THR A 156 -5.59 -19.34 -5.20
CA THR A 156 -4.61 -20.21 -4.51
C THR A 156 -5.24 -21.49 -3.96
N GLY A 157 -6.55 -21.52 -3.74
CA GLY A 157 -7.23 -22.58 -3.01
C GLY A 157 -6.95 -22.58 -1.50
N LEU A 158 -6.25 -21.56 -1.00
CA LEU A 158 -5.96 -21.40 0.43
C LEU A 158 -7.15 -20.74 1.14
N SER A 159 -7.45 -21.21 2.34
CA SER A 159 -8.38 -20.51 3.23
C SER A 159 -7.73 -19.30 3.90
N THR A 160 -8.52 -18.43 4.51
CA THR A 160 -8.01 -17.33 5.36
C THR A 160 -7.01 -17.82 6.41
N SER A 161 -7.31 -18.92 7.09
CA SER A 161 -6.40 -19.53 8.06
C SER A 161 -5.15 -20.12 7.39
N GLY A 162 -5.27 -20.65 6.18
CA GLY A 162 -4.16 -21.18 5.39
C GLY A 162 -3.16 -20.08 5.00
N ILE A 163 -3.66 -18.92 4.58
CA ILE A 163 -2.80 -17.76 4.29
C ILE A 163 -2.16 -17.22 5.58
N ALA A 164 -2.97 -17.01 6.63
CA ALA A 164 -2.48 -16.49 7.91
C ALA A 164 -1.44 -17.39 8.60
N ALA A 165 -1.44 -18.68 8.33
CA ALA A 165 -0.44 -19.63 8.86
C ALA A 165 0.93 -19.52 8.16
N ARG A 166 0.99 -18.94 6.95
CA ARG A 166 2.23 -18.79 6.17
C ARG A 166 2.94 -17.45 6.39
N VAL A 167 2.25 -16.47 6.99
CA VAL A 167 2.76 -15.10 7.17
C VAL A 167 2.65 -14.67 8.64
N LYS A 168 3.34 -13.60 9.04
CA LYS A 168 3.21 -13.04 10.40
C LYS A 168 1.81 -12.49 10.65
N SER A 169 1.19 -11.87 9.64
CA SER A 169 -0.21 -11.54 9.64
C SER A 169 -0.80 -11.40 8.24
N TYR A 170 -2.11 -11.64 8.17
CA TYR A 170 -2.96 -11.42 7.00
C TYR A 170 -4.00 -10.37 7.35
N VAL A 171 -3.91 -9.21 6.69
CA VAL A 171 -4.77 -8.04 6.92
C VAL A 171 -5.80 -7.94 5.81
N VAL A 172 -7.08 -7.89 6.18
CA VAL A 172 -8.19 -7.74 5.24
C VAL A 172 -8.97 -6.47 5.57
N THR A 173 -8.93 -5.47 4.68
CA THR A 173 -9.71 -4.23 4.82
C THR A 173 -11.11 -4.41 4.24
N LYS A 174 -12.13 -3.79 4.89
CA LYS A 174 -13.56 -3.92 4.55
C LYS A 174 -14.27 -2.57 4.44
N GLY A 175 -13.53 -1.57 3.97
CA GLY A 175 -14.07 -0.22 3.81
C GLY A 175 -14.65 0.34 5.12
N SER A 176 -15.92 0.70 5.10
CA SER A 176 -16.63 1.27 6.27
C SER A 176 -16.85 0.29 7.43
N GLU A 177 -16.62 -1.01 7.22
CA GLU A 177 -16.68 -2.04 8.26
C GLU A 177 -15.35 -2.21 9.01
N GLY A 178 -14.32 -1.44 8.65
CA GLY A 178 -13.01 -1.51 9.28
C GLY A 178 -12.09 -2.54 8.63
N SER A 179 -11.37 -3.31 9.44
CA SER A 179 -10.47 -4.35 8.94
C SER A 179 -10.30 -5.49 9.94
N VAL A 180 -9.80 -6.61 9.46
CA VAL A 180 -9.49 -7.78 10.29
C VAL A 180 -8.02 -8.13 10.09
N VAL A 181 -7.30 -8.31 11.20
CA VAL A 181 -5.92 -8.79 11.20
C VAL A 181 -5.92 -10.23 11.73
N HIS A 182 -5.52 -11.16 10.89
CA HIS A 182 -5.30 -12.57 11.25
C HIS A 182 -3.82 -12.81 11.49
N THR A 183 -3.47 -13.30 12.65
CA THR A 183 -2.11 -13.75 13.01
C THR A 183 -2.15 -15.24 13.37
N ALA A 184 -1.01 -15.84 13.72
CA ALA A 184 -0.96 -17.22 14.18
C ALA A 184 -1.88 -17.44 15.41
N GLY A 185 -3.09 -17.95 15.18
CA GLY A 185 -4.06 -18.30 16.19
C GLY A 185 -4.82 -17.14 16.84
N ARG A 186 -4.64 -15.89 16.38
CA ARG A 186 -5.35 -14.71 16.91
C ARG A 186 -5.99 -13.90 15.78
N ARG A 187 -7.14 -13.29 16.09
CA ARG A 187 -7.86 -12.36 15.23
C ARG A 187 -8.05 -11.05 15.98
N PHE A 188 -7.84 -9.94 15.26
CA PHE A 188 -8.10 -8.59 15.74
C PHE A 188 -9.10 -7.94 14.79
N ASP A 189 -10.24 -7.52 15.32
CA ASP A 189 -11.26 -6.78 14.60
C ASP A 189 -11.02 -5.28 14.84
N ILE A 190 -10.57 -4.57 13.81
CA ILE A 190 -10.20 -3.17 13.89
C ILE A 190 -11.38 -2.32 13.39
N PRO A 191 -11.90 -1.41 14.21
CA PRO A 191 -13.02 -0.57 13.81
C PRO A 191 -12.62 0.43 12.73
N ALA A 192 -13.57 0.76 11.85
CA ALA A 192 -13.42 1.91 10.98
C ALA A 192 -13.54 3.20 11.79
N VAL A 193 -12.72 4.20 11.46
CA VAL A 193 -12.92 5.56 11.95
C VAL A 193 -13.97 6.24 11.08
N ARG A 194 -14.95 6.88 11.71
CA ARG A 194 -15.95 7.65 10.98
C ARG A 194 -15.29 8.86 10.31
N ALA A 195 -15.30 8.89 9.00
CA ALA A 195 -14.79 10.03 8.23
C ALA A 195 -15.67 11.27 8.45
N ALA A 196 -15.06 12.45 8.46
CA ALA A 196 -15.79 13.73 8.54
C ALA A 196 -16.75 13.89 7.35
N GLN A 197 -16.33 13.44 6.18
CA GLN A 197 -17.12 13.38 4.96
C GLN A 197 -16.56 12.26 4.05
N VAL A 198 -17.37 11.76 3.14
CA VAL A 198 -16.96 10.80 2.11
C VAL A 198 -16.91 11.54 0.78
N VAL A 199 -15.72 11.81 0.26
CA VAL A 199 -15.48 12.63 -0.92
C VAL A 199 -14.89 11.81 -2.06
N ASP A 200 -13.79 11.09 -1.79
CA ASP A 200 -13.08 10.34 -2.81
C ASP A 200 -12.39 9.09 -2.18
N PRO A 201 -12.82 7.87 -2.53
CA PRO A 201 -12.25 6.64 -2.01
C PRO A 201 -10.86 6.29 -2.60
N THR A 202 -10.46 6.94 -3.71
CA THR A 202 -9.20 6.64 -4.40
C THR A 202 -8.01 6.90 -3.49
N GLY A 203 -7.16 5.89 -3.29
CA GLY A 203 -5.97 5.98 -2.43
C GLY A 203 -6.22 5.78 -0.93
N CYS A 204 -7.46 5.46 -0.51
CA CYS A 204 -7.72 5.08 0.90
C CYS A 204 -6.97 3.81 1.30
N GLY A 205 -6.89 2.84 0.39
CA GLY A 205 -6.06 1.64 0.58
C GLY A 205 -4.59 1.98 0.78
N ASP A 206 -4.04 2.89 -0.03
CA ASP A 206 -2.64 3.33 0.09
C ASP A 206 -2.40 4.06 1.42
N ALA A 207 -3.33 4.91 1.85
CA ALA A 207 -3.26 5.59 3.15
C ALA A 207 -3.33 4.58 4.32
N TYR A 208 -4.20 3.59 4.23
CA TYR A 208 -4.27 2.49 5.19
C TYR A 208 -2.94 1.71 5.23
N ARG A 209 -2.35 1.37 4.07
CA ARG A 209 -1.04 0.69 3.98
C ARG A 209 0.07 1.51 4.62
N ALA A 210 0.07 2.83 4.42
CA ALA A 210 1.05 3.71 5.07
C ALA A 210 0.94 3.66 6.60
N GLY A 211 -0.28 3.74 7.15
CA GLY A 211 -0.52 3.60 8.58
C GLY A 211 -0.12 2.21 9.12
N LEU A 212 -0.40 1.15 8.38
CA LEU A 212 0.03 -0.22 8.69
C LEU A 212 1.55 -0.32 8.79
N ILE A 213 2.27 0.20 7.78
CA ILE A 213 3.73 0.18 7.71
C ILE A 213 4.33 1.02 8.85
N TYR A 214 3.73 2.17 9.14
CA TYR A 214 4.15 3.04 10.24
C TYR A 214 4.06 2.30 11.59
N GLY A 215 2.91 1.69 11.89
CA GLY A 215 2.74 0.93 13.13
C GLY A 215 3.70 -0.26 13.23
N LEU A 216 3.90 -1.01 12.14
CA LEU A 216 4.88 -2.10 12.07
C LEU A 216 6.31 -1.60 12.29
N ALA A 217 6.68 -0.47 11.70
CA ALA A 217 8.02 0.12 11.83
C ALA A 217 8.28 0.67 13.24
N CYS A 218 7.23 1.13 13.93
CA CYS A 218 7.29 1.58 15.32
C CYS A 218 7.17 0.43 16.34
N GLY A 219 6.91 -0.81 15.89
CA GLY A 219 6.75 -1.97 16.77
C GLY A 219 5.46 -1.95 17.60
N MET A 220 4.42 -1.26 17.13
CA MET A 220 3.12 -1.19 17.80
C MET A 220 2.42 -2.55 17.79
N ASP A 221 1.55 -2.78 18.77
CA ASP A 221 0.66 -3.94 18.75
C ASP A 221 -0.36 -3.87 17.60
N TRP A 222 -1.08 -4.98 17.34
CA TRP A 222 -1.98 -5.06 16.20
C TRP A 222 -3.22 -4.19 16.33
N ASP A 223 -3.75 -3.98 17.54
CA ASP A 223 -4.89 -3.10 17.77
C ASP A 223 -4.51 -1.65 17.44
N THR A 224 -3.38 -1.19 17.96
CA THR A 224 -2.87 0.17 17.72
C THR A 224 -2.46 0.35 16.25
N THR A 225 -1.72 -0.60 15.67
CA THR A 225 -1.32 -0.57 14.25
C THR A 225 -2.53 -0.48 13.33
N GLY A 226 -3.56 -1.31 13.57
CA GLY A 226 -4.78 -1.31 12.77
C GLY A 226 -5.58 -0.01 12.90
N ARG A 227 -5.65 0.57 14.10
CA ARG A 227 -6.33 1.85 14.36
C ARG A 227 -5.62 3.02 13.70
N VAL A 228 -4.29 3.06 13.74
CA VAL A 228 -3.49 4.04 12.98
C VAL A 228 -3.79 3.94 11.49
N ALA A 229 -3.81 2.73 10.94
CA ALA A 229 -4.13 2.50 9.54
C ALA A 229 -5.58 2.91 9.19
N SER A 230 -6.54 2.61 10.07
CA SER A 230 -7.95 2.99 9.91
C SER A 230 -8.14 4.51 9.90
N LEU A 231 -7.48 5.23 10.81
CA LEU A 231 -7.52 6.69 10.86
C LEU A 231 -6.92 7.33 9.59
N MET A 232 -5.81 6.79 9.08
CA MET A 232 -5.22 7.26 7.82
C MET A 232 -6.21 7.15 6.64
N GLY A 233 -6.92 6.04 6.53
CA GLY A 233 -7.97 5.86 5.52
C GLY A 233 -9.11 6.87 5.69
N ALA A 234 -9.56 7.13 6.93
CA ALA A 234 -10.61 8.08 7.23
C ALA A 234 -10.23 9.55 6.96
N ILE A 235 -8.97 9.91 7.19
CA ILE A 235 -8.46 11.24 6.83
C ILE A 235 -8.42 11.41 5.31
N LYS A 236 -7.93 10.39 4.59
CA LYS A 236 -7.79 10.46 3.14
C LYS A 236 -9.14 10.56 2.43
N ILE A 237 -10.15 9.79 2.80
CA ILE A 237 -11.44 9.74 2.11
C ILE A 237 -12.18 11.08 2.11
N ALA A 238 -11.86 11.96 3.06
CA ALA A 238 -12.46 13.28 3.20
C ALA A 238 -11.92 14.34 2.20
N THR A 239 -10.99 13.95 1.32
CA THR A 239 -10.33 14.89 0.40
C THR A 239 -10.27 14.33 -1.02
N VAL A 240 -10.53 15.17 -2.04
CA VAL A 240 -10.37 14.81 -3.46
C VAL A 240 -8.89 14.52 -3.77
N GLY A 241 -8.66 13.50 -4.59
CA GLY A 241 -7.31 13.07 -5.01
C GLY A 241 -6.54 12.33 -3.93
N THR A 242 -5.47 11.66 -4.32
CA THR A 242 -4.75 10.70 -3.48
C THR A 242 -3.72 11.33 -2.55
N GLN A 243 -3.34 12.61 -2.79
CA GLN A 243 -2.21 13.26 -2.13
C GLN A 243 -2.48 14.73 -1.77
N HIS A 244 -3.76 15.13 -1.58
CA HIS A 244 -4.13 16.49 -1.24
C HIS A 244 -4.46 16.71 0.24
N HIS A 245 -4.74 15.65 1.00
CA HIS A 245 -4.95 15.76 2.44
C HIS A 245 -3.65 16.17 3.16
N ARG A 246 -3.80 16.87 4.27
CA ARG A 246 -2.69 17.36 5.10
C ARG A 246 -3.05 17.23 6.57
N PHE A 247 -2.05 16.96 7.36
CA PHE A 247 -2.05 17.02 8.82
C PHE A 247 -0.61 17.10 9.31
N THR A 248 -0.41 17.60 10.51
CA THR A 248 0.82 17.44 11.28
C THR A 248 0.73 16.16 12.12
N LEU A 249 1.87 15.63 12.56
CA LEU A 249 1.86 14.44 13.43
C LEU A 249 1.10 14.69 14.74
N ASP A 250 1.18 15.90 15.30
CA ASP A 250 0.42 16.28 16.48
C ASP A 250 -1.09 16.29 16.23
N GLU A 251 -1.55 16.87 15.12
CA GLU A 251 -2.96 16.80 14.72
C GLU A 251 -3.43 15.36 14.49
N PHE A 252 -2.56 14.49 13.96
CA PHE A 252 -2.86 13.08 13.81
C PHE A 252 -3.03 12.38 15.14
N LYS A 253 -2.13 12.65 16.10
CA LYS A 253 -2.19 12.09 17.46
C LYS A 253 -3.44 12.57 18.22
N GLU A 254 -3.83 13.83 18.07
CA GLU A 254 -5.08 14.36 18.63
C GLU A 254 -6.30 13.63 18.05
N ARG A 255 -6.39 13.53 16.72
CA ARG A 255 -7.48 12.80 16.05
C ARG A 255 -7.52 11.31 16.43
N PHE A 256 -6.35 10.71 16.65
CA PHE A 256 -6.27 9.33 17.12
C PHE A 256 -6.83 9.19 18.53
N HIS A 257 -6.48 10.11 19.43
CA HIS A 257 -7.02 10.15 20.78
C HIS A 257 -8.54 10.35 20.77
N ASP A 258 -9.05 11.27 19.96
CA ASP A 258 -10.49 11.54 19.82
C ASP A 258 -11.26 10.33 19.28
N ALA A 259 -10.64 9.54 18.41
CA ALA A 259 -11.28 8.37 17.81
C ALA A 259 -11.26 7.12 18.70
N PHE A 260 -10.27 6.98 19.59
CA PHE A 260 -10.00 5.71 20.29
C PHE A 260 -9.84 5.84 21.80
N ASP A 261 -9.97 7.03 22.39
CA ASP A 261 -9.90 7.32 23.84
C ASP A 261 -8.56 6.97 24.52
N TYR A 262 -7.46 6.85 23.74
CA TYR A 262 -6.11 6.72 24.29
C TYR A 262 -5.08 7.42 23.39
N ARG A 263 -3.92 7.77 23.97
CA ARG A 263 -2.87 8.50 23.25
C ARG A 263 -1.96 7.57 22.45
N LEU A 264 -1.56 8.04 21.30
CA LEU A 264 -0.51 7.44 20.50
C LEU A 264 0.84 8.03 20.95
N ASP A 265 1.70 7.18 21.50
CA ASP A 265 3.03 7.56 21.98
C ASP A 265 4.01 7.81 20.82
#